data_e6fcc7840d26257bd267d5285fce7068
#
_entry.id   e6fcc7840d26257bd267d5285fce7068
#
_cell.length_a   1.000
_cell.length_b   1.000
_cell.length_c   1.000
_cell.angle_alpha   90.00
_cell.angle_beta   90.00
_cell.angle_gamma   90.00
#
_symmetry.space_group_name_H-M   'P 1'
#
loop_
_entity.id
_entity.type
_entity.pdbx_description
1 polymer ?
#
loop_
_entity_poly.entity_id
_entity_poly.type
_entity_poly.pdbx_seq_one_letter_code
_entity_poly.pdbx_strand_id
1 'polypeptide(L)'
;MGACISVKFTIIDGHNDSLLRLKPFTKDRIDSFLNGSGDGHLDLPRAREGGVAAXFFAVFVDAEPTQQGPSELQQDAAVSGAASGALSKAEASLPKPISYTHAVQSAMSMVAGLFRLEELSGGRLRVVRTVDELDECLQQGVLSAILHFEGAEAIDADLNALEVFYRAGLRSLGIVWSRPNIFGCGVPFLKSHSPDIGPGLTDAGKALVRACNELGILIDVSHLNEKGFWDVAAITDAPIVATHSCVHALCPVPRNLTDKQLDAIKDSDGIVGLNFAVSFLSERGAEDPDLLGAMVMHIDYLVERIGIDRVGFGSDFDGTRIPDVIKDATGYPKLMAALQQHGYDEESLHKLAYKNWRRVLQKTWRN
;
A
#
# COMPACT_ATOMS: atom_id res chain seq x y z
N MET A 1 20.59 5.42 35.69
CA MET A 1 19.89 5.63 34.40
C MET A 1 20.47 4.66 33.40
N GLY A 2 19.80 3.52 33.21
CA GLY A 2 20.20 2.53 32.21
C GLY A 2 19.91 3.09 30.83
N ALA A 3 20.90 3.12 29.97
CA ALA A 3 20.66 3.40 28.55
C ALA A 3 19.69 2.34 28.04
N CYS A 4 18.47 2.74 27.71
CA CYS A 4 17.54 1.87 27.01
C CYS A 4 18.17 1.61 25.64
N ILE A 5 18.71 0.42 25.44
CA ILE A 5 19.18 0.01 24.11
C ILE A 5 17.91 -0.07 23.27
N SER A 6 17.71 0.93 22.42
CA SER A 6 16.62 0.91 21.46
C SER A 6 16.83 -0.28 20.52
N VAL A 7 16.00 -1.32 20.66
CA VAL A 7 16.00 -2.44 19.73
C VAL A 7 15.60 -1.85 18.37
N LYS A 8 16.49 -1.95 17.40
CA LYS A 8 16.21 -1.48 16.05
C LYS A 8 15.47 -2.60 15.29
N PHE A 9 14.19 -2.40 15.05
CA PHE A 9 13.38 -3.36 14.30
C PHE A 9 13.67 -3.26 12.81
N THR A 10 13.70 -4.40 12.14
CA THR A 10 13.68 -4.48 10.67
C THR A 10 12.21 -4.32 10.24
N ILE A 11 11.92 -3.36 9.35
CA ILE A 11 10.56 -3.08 8.90
C ILE A 11 10.41 -3.45 7.43
N ILE A 12 9.35 -4.19 7.10
CA ILE A 12 8.85 -4.31 5.72
C ILE A 12 7.56 -3.48 5.67
N ASP A 13 7.51 -2.54 4.74
CA ASP A 13 6.41 -1.58 4.59
C ASP A 13 5.64 -1.90 3.30
N GLY A 14 4.34 -2.12 3.42
CA GLY A 14 3.46 -2.59 2.34
C GLY A 14 3.17 -1.58 1.24
N HIS A 15 3.51 -0.28 1.41
CA HIS A 15 3.15 0.69 0.36
C HIS A 15 3.87 2.03 0.54
N ASN A 16 4.39 2.58 -0.58
CA ASN A 16 4.84 3.98 -0.65
C ASN A 16 4.76 4.49 -2.09
N ASP A 17 4.59 5.82 -2.25
CA ASP A 17 4.46 6.52 -3.53
C ASP A 17 5.69 7.33 -3.90
N SER A 18 6.87 6.95 -3.41
CA SER A 18 8.10 7.71 -3.71
C SER A 18 8.39 7.80 -5.21
N LEU A 19 7.98 6.79 -6.01
CA LEU A 19 8.17 6.86 -7.47
C LEU A 19 7.36 8.00 -8.09
N LEU A 20 6.14 8.26 -7.61
CA LEU A 20 5.33 9.39 -8.08
C LEU A 20 6.03 10.72 -7.78
N ARG A 21 6.51 10.89 -6.54
CA ARG A 21 7.22 12.10 -6.12
C ARG A 21 8.50 12.34 -6.92
N LEU A 22 9.19 11.27 -7.31
CA LEU A 22 10.49 11.34 -8.00
C LEU A 22 10.36 11.62 -9.51
N LYS A 23 9.16 11.51 -10.12
CA LYS A 23 8.97 11.88 -11.52
C LYS A 23 9.35 13.37 -11.73
N PRO A 24 10.08 13.71 -12.81
CA PRO A 24 10.52 12.89 -13.96
C PRO A 24 11.90 12.23 -13.83
N PHE A 25 12.28 11.67 -12.72
CA PHE A 25 13.50 10.84 -12.48
C PHE A 25 14.78 11.47 -13.04
N THR A 26 14.95 12.78 -12.82
CA THR A 26 16.21 13.46 -13.13
C THR A 26 17.30 12.97 -12.18
N LYS A 27 18.56 13.17 -12.57
CA LYS A 27 19.71 12.81 -11.72
C LYS A 27 19.56 13.43 -10.32
N ASP A 28 19.18 14.70 -10.25
CA ASP A 28 19.06 15.43 -8.96
C ASP A 28 17.98 14.80 -8.07
N ARG A 29 16.84 14.36 -8.64
CA ARG A 29 15.77 13.72 -7.87
C ARG A 29 16.19 12.34 -7.38
N ILE A 30 16.89 11.58 -8.22
CA ILE A 30 17.45 10.28 -7.84
C ILE A 30 18.49 10.48 -6.73
N ASP A 31 19.42 11.42 -6.91
CA ASP A 31 20.43 11.75 -5.89
C ASP A 31 19.76 12.20 -4.57
N SER A 32 18.65 12.95 -4.64
CA SER A 32 17.92 13.37 -3.43
C SER A 32 17.36 12.17 -2.66
N PHE A 33 16.84 11.16 -3.35
CA PHE A 33 16.36 9.94 -2.70
C PHE A 33 17.54 9.13 -2.11
N LEU A 34 18.61 8.99 -2.86
CA LEU A 34 19.74 8.14 -2.46
C LEU A 34 20.58 8.75 -1.32
N ASN A 35 20.61 10.08 -1.21
CA ASN A 35 21.50 10.78 -0.28
C ASN A 35 20.77 11.67 0.73
N GLY A 36 19.45 11.80 0.59
CA GLY A 36 18.60 12.58 1.48
C GLY A 36 18.46 14.04 1.02
N SER A 37 17.23 14.52 0.96
CA SER A 37 16.94 15.93 0.65
C SER A 37 16.04 16.57 1.72
N GLY A 38 15.38 15.71 2.53
CA GLY A 38 14.35 16.13 3.46
C GLY A 38 12.97 16.33 2.83
N ASP A 39 12.85 16.15 1.51
CA ASP A 39 11.56 16.22 0.81
C ASP A 39 10.79 14.91 0.95
N GLY A 40 9.46 14.99 1.05
CA GLY A 40 8.58 13.84 1.19
C GLY A 40 8.81 13.07 2.49
N HIS A 41 8.30 11.85 2.53
CA HIS A 41 8.35 11.02 3.73
C HIS A 41 9.45 9.96 3.69
N LEU A 42 9.99 9.63 2.50
CA LEU A 42 10.90 8.50 2.33
C LEU A 42 12.11 8.85 1.45
N ASP A 43 13.28 8.54 1.95
CA ASP A 43 14.54 8.48 1.20
C ASP A 43 15.43 7.42 1.85
N LEU A 44 16.53 7.06 1.21
CA LEU A 44 17.38 5.96 1.67
C LEU A 44 17.97 6.22 3.07
N PRO A 45 18.51 7.42 3.40
CA PRO A 45 18.96 7.69 4.77
C PRO A 45 17.85 7.55 5.81
N ARG A 46 16.66 8.13 5.57
CA ARG A 46 15.53 8.05 6.53
C ARG A 46 14.99 6.62 6.65
N ALA A 47 14.93 5.86 5.55
CA ALA A 47 14.60 4.44 5.60
C ALA A 47 15.53 3.69 6.56
N ARG A 48 16.85 3.90 6.40
CA ARG A 48 17.86 3.28 7.27
C ARG A 48 17.71 3.70 8.73
N GLU A 49 17.46 4.99 8.96
CA GLU A 49 17.27 5.53 10.32
C GLU A 49 16.03 4.90 10.97
N GLY A 50 14.91 4.81 10.22
CA GLY A 50 13.65 4.22 10.70
C GLY A 50 13.64 2.70 10.78
N GLY A 51 14.68 2.03 10.27
CA GLY A 51 14.74 0.56 10.25
C GLY A 51 13.99 -0.06 9.07
N VAL A 52 13.54 0.75 8.09
CA VAL A 52 12.82 0.22 6.91
C VAL A 52 13.83 -0.46 5.99
N ALA A 53 13.66 -1.75 5.79
CA ALA A 53 14.56 -2.61 5.00
C ALA A 53 13.92 -3.12 3.70
N ALA A 54 12.60 -3.03 3.58
CA ALA A 54 11.88 -3.36 2.34
C ALA A 54 10.60 -2.51 2.21
N UNK A 55 10.07 -2.11 1.07
CA UNK A 55 9.02 -1.34 0.83
C UNK A 55 8.51 -1.73 -0.38
N PHE A 56 7.26 -1.76 -0.57
CA PHE A 56 6.57 -1.90 -1.87
C PHE A 56 6.57 -0.53 -2.53
N PHE A 57 7.18 -0.40 -3.67
CA PHE A 57 7.31 0.86 -4.43
C PHE A 57 6.18 0.92 -5.45
N ALA A 58 5.21 1.78 -5.20
CA ALA A 58 4.01 1.86 -6.02
C ALA A 58 4.27 2.57 -7.35
N VAL A 59 3.84 1.92 -8.42
CA VAL A 59 3.63 2.54 -9.72
C VAL A 59 2.16 2.98 -9.73
N PHE A 60 1.94 4.21 -9.30
CA PHE A 60 0.62 4.86 -9.31
C PHE A 60 0.55 5.80 -10.53
N VAL A 61 -0.47 5.63 -11.35
CA VAL A 61 -0.64 6.50 -12.53
C VAL A 61 -1.59 7.65 -12.18
N ASP A 62 -1.05 8.85 -12.17
CA ASP A 62 -1.81 10.06 -11.91
C ASP A 62 -2.84 10.36 -13.04
N ALA A 63 -3.79 11.23 -12.74
CA ALA A 63 -4.81 11.65 -13.69
C ALA A 63 -4.16 12.28 -14.94
N GLU A 64 -4.82 12.12 -16.09
CA GLU A 64 -4.38 12.79 -17.32
C GLU A 64 -4.39 14.31 -17.12
N PRO A 65 -3.47 15.05 -17.74
CA PRO A 65 -3.41 16.51 -17.56
C PRO A 65 -4.72 17.24 -17.82
N THR A 66 -5.55 16.73 -18.70
CA THR A 66 -6.86 17.29 -19.03
C THR A 66 -7.95 16.96 -18.01
N GLN A 67 -7.67 16.06 -17.06
CA GLN A 67 -8.63 15.61 -16.06
C GLN A 67 -8.27 16.05 -14.63
N GLN A 68 -7.18 16.83 -14.47
CA GLN A 68 -6.70 17.18 -13.13
C GLN A 68 -7.72 17.99 -12.35
N GLY A 69 -8.27 17.38 -11.31
CA GLY A 69 -8.97 18.00 -10.20
C GLY A 69 -8.06 18.11 -9.00
N PRO A 70 -8.56 18.47 -7.81
CA PRO A 70 -7.75 18.52 -6.60
C PRO A 70 -7.07 17.17 -6.32
N SER A 71 -5.80 17.21 -5.97
CA SER A 71 -5.03 16.01 -5.60
C SER A 71 -5.58 15.39 -4.31
N GLU A 72 -5.22 14.13 -4.04
CA GLU A 72 -5.60 13.43 -2.81
C GLU A 72 -5.24 14.24 -1.56
N LEU A 73 -4.08 14.91 -1.58
CA LEU A 73 -3.64 15.80 -0.50
C LEU A 73 -4.57 17.03 -0.30
N GLN A 74 -5.35 17.40 -1.33
CA GLN A 74 -6.29 18.53 -1.28
C GLN A 74 -7.74 18.07 -0.98
N GLN A 75 -8.03 16.77 -1.09
CA GLN A 75 -9.38 16.26 -0.89
C GLN A 75 -9.79 16.14 0.60
N ASP A 76 -8.82 16.14 1.52
CA ASP A 76 -9.11 16.17 2.97
C ASP A 76 -9.99 17.36 3.39
N ALA A 77 -10.09 18.39 2.54
CA ALA A 77 -10.84 19.61 2.86
C ALA A 77 -12.27 19.69 2.26
N ALA A 78 -12.67 18.74 1.40
CA ALA A 78 -13.83 18.98 0.52
C ALA A 78 -15.12 18.18 0.84
N VAL A 79 -15.14 17.37 1.90
CA VAL A 79 -16.29 16.49 2.14
C VAL A 79 -17.20 17.00 3.26
N SER A 80 -18.10 17.92 2.92
CA SER A 80 -19.26 18.23 3.75
C SER A 80 -20.52 18.23 2.87
N GLY A 81 -21.39 17.25 3.05
CA GLY A 81 -22.67 17.25 2.31
C GLY A 81 -23.51 15.99 2.46
N ALA A 82 -24.71 16.21 2.93
CA ALA A 82 -25.69 15.26 3.42
C ALA A 82 -26.32 14.30 2.40
N ALA A 83 -26.85 13.22 2.94
CA ALA A 83 -27.38 12.04 2.26
C ALA A 83 -28.80 12.17 1.69
N SER A 84 -28.98 11.68 0.47
CA SER A 84 -30.13 10.93 -0.04
C SER A 84 -29.89 10.56 -1.51
N GLY A 85 -30.05 9.31 -1.87
CA GLY A 85 -29.65 8.78 -3.17
C GLY A 85 -28.19 8.32 -3.15
N ALA A 86 -27.80 7.67 -2.07
CA ALA A 86 -26.40 7.48 -1.69
C ALA A 86 -25.52 6.75 -2.72
N LEU A 87 -26.03 5.72 -3.40
CA LEU A 87 -25.23 4.92 -4.33
C LEU A 87 -24.82 5.71 -5.59
N SER A 88 -25.79 6.44 -6.18
CA SER A 88 -25.49 7.21 -7.40
C SER A 88 -24.52 8.38 -7.14
N LYS A 89 -24.60 9.01 -5.97
CA LYS A 89 -23.67 10.08 -5.60
C LYS A 89 -22.26 9.56 -5.30
N ALA A 90 -22.18 8.41 -4.63
CA ALA A 90 -20.89 7.77 -4.32
C ALA A 90 -20.17 7.34 -5.60
N GLU A 91 -20.88 6.70 -6.55
CA GLU A 91 -20.32 6.35 -7.84
C GLU A 91 -19.90 7.59 -8.64
N ALA A 92 -20.70 8.66 -8.58
CA ALA A 92 -20.39 9.91 -9.27
C ALA A 92 -19.19 10.65 -8.66
N SER A 93 -18.78 10.32 -7.44
CA SER A 93 -17.60 10.92 -6.79
C SER A 93 -16.29 10.19 -7.10
N LEU A 94 -16.35 9.05 -7.80
CA LEU A 94 -15.14 8.33 -8.22
C LEU A 94 -14.35 9.18 -9.23
N PRO A 95 -13.02 9.24 -9.11
CA PRO A 95 -12.20 9.82 -10.15
C PRO A 95 -12.44 9.14 -11.50
N LYS A 96 -12.26 9.88 -12.58
CA LYS A 96 -12.51 9.34 -13.94
C LYS A 96 -11.46 8.30 -14.33
N PRO A 97 -11.87 7.30 -15.14
CA PRO A 97 -10.88 6.39 -15.75
C PRO A 97 -9.86 7.16 -16.58
N ILE A 98 -8.66 6.62 -16.67
CA ILE A 98 -7.59 7.15 -17.52
C ILE A 98 -7.39 6.24 -18.74
N SER A 99 -6.81 6.78 -19.80
CA SER A 99 -6.57 5.99 -21.01
C SER A 99 -5.41 5.00 -20.81
N TYR A 100 -5.50 3.86 -21.49
CA TYR A 100 -4.44 2.85 -21.49
C TYR A 100 -3.10 3.45 -21.95
N THR A 101 -3.13 4.29 -23.00
CA THR A 101 -1.92 4.92 -23.53
C THR A 101 -1.19 5.76 -22.46
N HIS A 102 -1.94 6.62 -21.76
CA HIS A 102 -1.38 7.43 -20.66
C HIS A 102 -0.84 6.51 -19.55
N ALA A 103 -1.61 5.49 -19.18
CA ALA A 103 -1.25 4.58 -18.10
C ALA A 103 0.06 3.83 -18.40
N VAL A 104 0.18 3.26 -19.60
CA VAL A 104 1.39 2.51 -20.01
C VAL A 104 2.61 3.43 -20.03
N GLN A 105 2.49 4.64 -20.60
CA GLN A 105 3.62 5.58 -20.68
C GLN A 105 4.09 5.98 -19.28
N SER A 106 3.15 6.28 -18.37
CA SER A 106 3.47 6.66 -17.00
C SER A 106 4.10 5.49 -16.22
N ALA A 107 3.50 4.29 -16.32
CA ALA A 107 4.02 3.09 -15.65
C ALA A 107 5.42 2.75 -16.13
N MET A 108 5.67 2.76 -17.45
CA MET A 108 7.00 2.51 -18.02
C MET A 108 8.02 3.51 -17.48
N SER A 109 7.65 4.79 -17.37
CA SER A 109 8.54 5.82 -16.80
C SER A 109 8.91 5.52 -15.36
N MET A 110 7.94 5.11 -14.52
CA MET A 110 8.17 4.80 -13.11
C MET A 110 8.99 3.53 -12.93
N VAL A 111 8.70 2.47 -13.70
CA VAL A 111 9.47 1.21 -13.67
C VAL A 111 10.93 1.51 -14.06
N ALA A 112 11.13 2.27 -15.13
CA ALA A 112 12.49 2.68 -15.55
C ALA A 112 13.16 3.54 -14.48
N GLY A 113 12.39 4.40 -13.80
CA GLY A 113 12.87 5.21 -12.68
C GLY A 113 13.37 4.37 -11.52
N LEU A 114 12.62 3.32 -11.18
CA LEU A 114 13.02 2.39 -10.11
C LEU A 114 14.33 1.67 -10.47
N PHE A 115 14.49 1.22 -11.72
CA PHE A 115 15.74 0.59 -12.16
C PHE A 115 16.92 1.56 -12.15
N ARG A 116 16.69 2.85 -12.48
CA ARG A 116 17.73 3.89 -12.36
C ARG A 116 18.12 4.11 -10.89
N LEU A 117 17.15 4.09 -9.97
CA LEU A 117 17.43 4.15 -8.53
C LEU A 117 18.32 2.97 -8.11
N GLU A 118 17.97 1.76 -8.54
CA GLU A 118 18.76 0.56 -8.25
C GLU A 118 20.20 0.72 -8.78
N GLU A 119 20.35 1.04 -10.07
CA GLU A 119 21.64 1.19 -10.73
C GLU A 119 22.51 2.25 -10.05
N LEU A 120 21.95 3.43 -9.79
CA LEU A 120 22.69 4.56 -9.22
C LEU A 120 22.87 4.44 -7.70
N SER A 121 22.18 3.50 -7.05
CA SER A 121 22.36 3.28 -5.61
C SER A 121 23.73 2.73 -5.24
N GLY A 122 24.48 2.16 -6.18
CA GLY A 122 25.75 1.49 -5.90
C GLY A 122 25.59 0.29 -4.99
N GLY A 123 24.49 -0.46 -5.14
CA GLY A 123 24.21 -1.66 -4.35
C GLY A 123 23.50 -1.40 -3.02
N ARG A 124 23.08 -0.14 -2.75
CA ARG A 124 22.38 0.21 -1.51
C ARG A 124 20.86 -0.06 -1.60
N LEU A 125 20.34 -0.27 -2.81
CA LEU A 125 18.94 -0.60 -3.10
C LEU A 125 18.92 -1.69 -4.18
N ARG A 126 18.02 -2.67 -4.05
CA ARG A 126 17.86 -3.77 -5.01
C ARG A 126 16.39 -4.06 -5.25
N VAL A 127 16.01 -4.21 -6.52
CA VAL A 127 14.66 -4.66 -6.91
C VAL A 127 14.62 -6.18 -6.74
N VAL A 128 13.85 -6.65 -5.77
CA VAL A 128 13.78 -8.08 -5.42
C VAL A 128 12.60 -8.76 -6.11
N ARG A 129 12.79 -10.00 -6.54
CA ARG A 129 11.82 -10.79 -7.31
C ARG A 129 11.49 -12.12 -6.63
N THR A 130 12.28 -12.53 -5.65
CA THR A 130 12.09 -13.77 -4.88
C THR A 130 12.29 -13.49 -3.40
N VAL A 131 11.79 -14.40 -2.56
CA VAL A 131 11.98 -14.29 -1.11
C VAL A 131 13.46 -14.50 -0.75
N ASP A 132 14.17 -15.34 -1.50
CA ASP A 132 15.61 -15.54 -1.28
C ASP A 132 16.38 -14.22 -1.49
N GLU A 133 16.06 -13.46 -2.57
CA GLU A 133 16.66 -12.14 -2.81
C GLU A 133 16.31 -11.14 -1.70
N LEU A 134 15.06 -11.18 -1.22
CA LEU A 134 14.62 -10.35 -0.09
C LEU A 134 15.45 -10.69 1.17
N ASP A 135 15.54 -11.98 1.51
CA ASP A 135 16.30 -12.42 2.70
C ASP A 135 17.78 -12.04 2.60
N GLU A 136 18.37 -12.18 1.43
CA GLU A 136 19.77 -11.76 1.18
C GLU A 136 19.94 -10.26 1.44
N CYS A 137 19.03 -9.43 0.89
CA CYS A 137 19.08 -8.00 1.10
C CYS A 137 18.91 -7.63 2.58
N LEU A 138 17.96 -8.28 3.28
CA LEU A 138 17.74 -8.04 4.72
C LEU A 138 19.00 -8.34 5.53
N GLN A 139 19.71 -9.43 5.19
CA GLN A 139 20.95 -9.81 5.87
C GLN A 139 22.09 -8.83 5.59
N GLN A 140 22.15 -8.28 4.37
CA GLN A 140 23.22 -7.37 3.94
C GLN A 140 22.94 -5.90 4.25
N GLY A 141 21.74 -5.55 4.74
CA GLY A 141 21.34 -4.17 5.00
C GLY A 141 21.13 -3.37 3.71
N VAL A 142 20.74 -4.05 2.63
CA VAL A 142 20.37 -3.45 1.34
C VAL A 142 18.86 -3.19 1.34
N LEU A 143 18.42 -1.99 0.96
CA LEU A 143 17.00 -1.68 0.87
C LEU A 143 16.37 -2.49 -0.27
N SER A 144 15.40 -3.34 0.07
CA SER A 144 14.67 -4.14 -0.92
C SER A 144 13.52 -3.32 -1.50
N ALA A 145 13.48 -3.18 -2.82
CA ALA A 145 12.35 -2.57 -3.52
C ALA A 145 11.51 -3.67 -4.17
N ILE A 146 10.24 -3.77 -3.76
CA ILE A 146 9.27 -4.67 -4.37
C ILE A 146 8.47 -3.84 -5.37
N LEU A 147 8.55 -4.18 -6.65
CA LEU A 147 7.80 -3.47 -7.68
C LEU A 147 6.31 -3.81 -7.54
N HIS A 148 5.50 -2.79 -7.27
CA HIS A 148 4.07 -2.88 -7.02
C HIS A 148 3.32 -1.96 -7.98
N PHE A 149 2.22 -2.42 -8.57
CA PHE A 149 1.32 -1.56 -9.35
C PHE A 149 0.11 -1.22 -8.49
N GLU A 150 -0.14 0.07 -8.31
CA GLU A 150 -1.34 0.56 -7.62
C GLU A 150 -2.38 0.94 -8.69
N GLY A 151 -3.19 -0.05 -9.07
CA GLY A 151 -4.11 0.01 -10.18
C GLY A 151 -3.52 -0.62 -11.44
N ALA A 152 -4.34 -1.39 -12.12
CA ALA A 152 -3.92 -2.18 -13.30
C ALA A 152 -4.17 -1.48 -14.63
N GLU A 153 -4.28 -0.15 -14.63
CA GLU A 153 -4.61 0.63 -15.83
C GLU A 153 -3.58 0.44 -16.97
N ALA A 154 -2.33 0.10 -16.61
CA ALA A 154 -1.26 -0.14 -17.59
C ALA A 154 -1.25 -1.58 -18.14
N ILE A 155 -2.22 -2.42 -17.73
CA ILE A 155 -2.35 -3.79 -18.22
C ILE A 155 -3.48 -3.83 -19.26
N ASP A 156 -3.21 -4.46 -20.40
CA ASP A 156 -4.19 -4.62 -21.49
C ASP A 156 -5.15 -5.79 -21.19
N ALA A 157 -6.29 -5.80 -21.85
CA ALA A 157 -7.33 -6.84 -21.65
C ALA A 157 -6.83 -8.26 -22.00
N ASP A 158 -5.87 -8.37 -22.92
CA ASP A 158 -5.25 -9.65 -23.30
C ASP A 158 -4.11 -10.07 -22.39
N LEU A 159 -3.76 -9.24 -21.38
CA LEU A 159 -2.76 -9.47 -20.33
C LEU A 159 -1.31 -9.59 -20.84
N ASN A 160 -1.02 -9.14 -22.07
CA ASN A 160 0.34 -9.15 -22.62
C ASN A 160 1.28 -8.25 -21.79
N ALA A 161 0.79 -7.08 -21.39
CA ALA A 161 1.57 -6.16 -20.55
C ALA A 161 1.87 -6.76 -19.18
N LEU A 162 0.96 -7.58 -18.61
CA LEU A 162 1.19 -8.27 -17.33
C LEU A 162 2.42 -9.17 -17.41
N GLU A 163 2.52 -9.98 -18.47
CA GLU A 163 3.68 -10.87 -18.70
C GLU A 163 4.98 -10.07 -18.79
N VAL A 164 4.96 -8.95 -19.56
CA VAL A 164 6.13 -8.10 -19.75
C VAL A 164 6.56 -7.47 -18.40
N PHE A 165 5.61 -6.90 -17.66
CA PHE A 165 5.93 -6.29 -16.36
C PHE A 165 6.36 -7.34 -15.33
N TYR A 166 5.79 -8.55 -15.35
CA TYR A 166 6.25 -9.66 -14.49
C TYR A 166 7.72 -9.98 -14.77
N ARG A 167 8.11 -10.08 -16.06
CA ARG A 167 9.51 -10.30 -16.45
C ARG A 167 10.41 -9.13 -16.03
N ALA A 168 9.88 -7.91 -16.04
CA ALA A 168 10.58 -6.73 -15.53
C ALA A 168 10.72 -6.74 -14.00
N GLY A 169 9.93 -7.55 -13.29
CA GLY A 169 10.06 -7.67 -11.83
C GLY A 169 8.81 -7.34 -11.03
N LEU A 170 7.66 -7.12 -11.68
CA LEU A 170 6.38 -6.90 -10.99
C LEU A 170 6.06 -8.09 -10.11
N ARG A 171 5.82 -7.86 -8.82
CA ARG A 171 5.53 -8.93 -7.86
C ARG A 171 4.30 -8.66 -7.00
N SER A 172 3.71 -7.45 -7.13
CA SER A 172 2.50 -7.09 -6.41
C SER A 172 1.65 -6.18 -7.29
N LEU A 173 0.33 -6.36 -7.27
CA LEU A 173 -0.58 -5.61 -8.14
C LEU A 173 -1.92 -5.37 -7.45
N GLY A 174 -2.29 -4.10 -7.30
CA GLY A 174 -3.65 -3.66 -6.99
C GLY A 174 -4.46 -3.62 -8.29
N ILE A 175 -5.64 -4.24 -8.26
CA ILE A 175 -6.49 -4.33 -9.46
C ILE A 175 -6.96 -2.93 -9.88
N VAL A 176 -7.25 -2.08 -8.90
CA VAL A 176 -7.71 -0.71 -9.10
C VAL A 176 -7.01 0.21 -8.08
N TRP A 177 -6.93 1.48 -8.41
CA TRP A 177 -6.90 2.56 -7.43
C TRP A 177 -8.35 2.99 -7.15
N SER A 178 -8.57 4.12 -6.49
CA SER A 178 -9.90 4.65 -6.17
C SER A 178 -10.63 5.22 -7.40
N ARG A 179 -10.53 4.54 -8.55
CA ARG A 179 -11.24 4.85 -9.80
C ARG A 179 -11.56 3.55 -10.54
N PRO A 180 -12.58 3.55 -11.42
CA PRO A 180 -12.83 2.36 -12.22
C PRO A 180 -11.82 2.22 -13.35
N ASN A 181 -11.54 0.97 -13.73
CA ASN A 181 -10.77 0.63 -14.92
C ASN A 181 -11.41 -0.58 -15.63
N ILE A 182 -10.75 -1.17 -16.63
CA ILE A 182 -11.33 -2.30 -17.39
C ILE A 182 -11.49 -3.58 -16.56
N PHE A 183 -10.86 -3.66 -15.36
CA PHE A 183 -10.86 -4.88 -14.53
C PHE A 183 -11.85 -4.79 -13.36
N GLY A 184 -12.14 -3.59 -12.85
CA GLY A 184 -12.99 -3.46 -11.67
C GLY A 184 -13.26 -2.02 -11.29
N CYS A 185 -13.75 -1.85 -10.08
CA CYS A 185 -14.17 -0.56 -9.56
C CYS A 185 -13.53 -0.32 -8.18
N GLY A 186 -12.91 0.85 -8.03
CA GLY A 186 -12.38 1.28 -6.73
C GLY A 186 -13.45 1.93 -5.86
N VAL A 187 -13.04 2.36 -4.67
CA VAL A 187 -13.91 3.08 -3.74
C VAL A 187 -13.56 4.57 -3.72
N PRO A 188 -14.56 5.45 -3.57
CA PRO A 188 -14.30 6.89 -3.47
C PRO A 188 -13.82 7.28 -2.07
N PHE A 189 -13.25 8.48 -1.96
CA PHE A 189 -12.84 9.07 -0.68
C PHE A 189 -14.04 9.80 -0.05
N LEU A 190 -14.88 9.05 0.65
CA LEU A 190 -16.09 9.55 1.30
C LEU A 190 -16.05 9.23 2.79
N LYS A 191 -16.73 10.06 3.59
CA LYS A 191 -16.91 9.79 5.02
C LYS A 191 -18.24 9.06 5.25
N SER A 192 -18.27 8.19 6.27
CA SER A 192 -19.48 7.49 6.74
C SER A 192 -20.18 6.69 5.64
N HIS A 193 -19.39 5.95 4.85
CA HIS A 193 -19.89 5.09 3.78
C HIS A 193 -19.24 3.71 3.85
N SER A 194 -19.97 2.70 3.39
CA SER A 194 -19.43 1.35 3.23
C SER A 194 -18.67 1.23 1.90
N PRO A 195 -17.83 0.20 1.72
CA PRO A 195 -17.20 -0.08 0.43
C PRO A 195 -18.12 -0.75 -0.60
N ASP A 196 -19.38 -1.02 -0.27
CA ASP A 196 -20.35 -1.63 -1.21
C ASP A 196 -20.87 -0.58 -2.20
N ILE A 197 -20.02 -0.23 -3.16
CA ILE A 197 -20.25 0.82 -4.17
C ILE A 197 -19.83 0.24 -5.53
N GLY A 198 -20.75 0.36 -6.50
CA GLY A 198 -20.47 -0.06 -7.87
C GLY A 198 -20.49 -1.57 -8.11
N PRO A 199 -20.11 -2.03 -9.30
CA PRO A 199 -20.12 -3.45 -9.65
C PRO A 199 -18.88 -4.18 -9.13
N GLY A 200 -18.89 -5.52 -9.18
CA GLY A 200 -17.72 -6.35 -8.91
C GLY A 200 -16.72 -6.32 -10.06
N LEU A 201 -15.83 -7.32 -10.09
CA LEU A 201 -14.83 -7.47 -11.15
C LEU A 201 -15.53 -7.73 -12.49
N THR A 202 -14.97 -7.18 -13.55
CA THR A 202 -15.34 -7.56 -14.92
C THR A 202 -14.82 -8.98 -15.23
N ASP A 203 -15.20 -9.56 -16.37
CA ASP A 203 -14.62 -10.83 -16.81
C ASP A 203 -13.11 -10.70 -17.04
N ALA A 204 -12.65 -9.56 -17.55
CA ALA A 204 -11.21 -9.27 -17.67
C ALA A 204 -10.55 -9.19 -16.29
N GLY A 205 -11.24 -8.61 -15.28
CA GLY A 205 -10.73 -8.57 -13.91
C GLY A 205 -10.58 -9.96 -13.30
N LYS A 206 -11.55 -10.83 -13.54
CA LYS A 206 -11.48 -12.22 -13.09
C LYS A 206 -10.34 -12.99 -13.78
N ALA A 207 -10.11 -12.72 -15.06
CA ALA A 207 -8.97 -13.29 -15.81
C ALA A 207 -7.64 -12.78 -15.24
N LEU A 208 -7.56 -11.49 -14.92
CA LEU A 208 -6.37 -10.89 -14.30
C LEU A 208 -6.03 -11.56 -12.96
N VAL A 209 -7.04 -11.81 -12.11
CA VAL A 209 -6.84 -12.51 -10.81
C VAL A 209 -6.21 -13.89 -11.04
N ARG A 210 -6.76 -14.66 -11.99
CA ARG A 210 -6.23 -16.01 -12.30
C ARG A 210 -4.79 -15.94 -12.79
N ALA A 211 -4.50 -15.01 -13.71
CA ALA A 211 -3.14 -14.82 -14.24
C ALA A 211 -2.15 -14.43 -13.14
N CYS A 212 -2.55 -13.55 -12.22
CA CYS A 212 -1.71 -13.18 -11.07
C CYS A 212 -1.41 -14.41 -10.20
N ASN A 213 -2.41 -15.26 -9.94
CA ASN A 213 -2.21 -16.50 -9.17
C ASN A 213 -1.22 -17.43 -9.89
N GLU A 214 -1.38 -17.62 -11.21
CA GLU A 214 -0.49 -18.48 -12.01
C GLU A 214 0.96 -17.98 -11.98
N LEU A 215 1.16 -16.65 -12.06
CA LEU A 215 2.48 -16.03 -12.05
C LEU A 215 3.07 -15.90 -10.63
N GLY A 216 2.23 -15.99 -9.59
CA GLY A 216 2.66 -15.72 -8.22
C GLY A 216 2.81 -14.23 -7.94
N ILE A 217 2.00 -13.40 -8.58
CA ILE A 217 1.93 -11.96 -8.28
C ILE A 217 0.95 -11.77 -7.11
N LEU A 218 1.37 -11.08 -6.07
CA LEU A 218 0.54 -10.74 -4.92
C LEU A 218 -0.60 -9.81 -5.38
N ILE A 219 -1.83 -10.18 -5.10
CA ILE A 219 -3.01 -9.36 -5.41
C ILE A 219 -3.33 -8.49 -4.19
N ASP A 220 -3.29 -7.16 -4.39
CA ASP A 220 -3.62 -6.18 -3.36
C ASP A 220 -5.09 -5.76 -3.52
N VAL A 221 -5.88 -5.94 -2.46
CA VAL A 221 -7.30 -5.55 -2.44
C VAL A 221 -7.51 -4.15 -1.86
N SER A 222 -6.45 -3.41 -1.53
CA SER A 222 -6.57 -2.00 -1.16
C SER A 222 -7.23 -1.23 -2.30
N HIS A 223 -8.07 -0.25 -1.99
CA HIS A 223 -8.89 0.53 -2.92
C HIS A 223 -10.04 -0.22 -3.59
N LEU A 224 -10.06 -1.56 -3.57
CA LEU A 224 -11.07 -2.35 -4.28
C LEU A 224 -12.43 -2.26 -3.55
N ASN A 225 -13.52 -2.10 -4.30
CA ASN A 225 -14.86 -2.08 -3.72
C ASN A 225 -15.27 -3.46 -3.16
N GLU A 226 -16.31 -3.49 -2.35
CA GLU A 226 -16.67 -4.72 -1.62
C GLU A 226 -17.04 -5.86 -2.56
N LYS A 227 -17.78 -5.60 -3.65
CA LYS A 227 -18.14 -6.66 -4.61
C LYS A 227 -16.91 -7.21 -5.31
N GLY A 228 -15.97 -6.35 -5.71
CA GLY A 228 -14.69 -6.77 -6.29
C GLY A 228 -13.86 -7.60 -5.30
N PHE A 229 -13.83 -7.19 -4.04
CA PHE A 229 -13.18 -7.97 -2.97
C PHE A 229 -13.73 -9.40 -2.92
N TRP A 230 -15.07 -9.56 -2.92
CA TRP A 230 -15.67 -10.90 -2.85
C TRP A 230 -15.42 -11.72 -4.12
N ASP A 231 -15.35 -11.07 -5.28
CA ASP A 231 -14.94 -11.76 -6.52
C ASP A 231 -13.49 -12.27 -6.41
N VAL A 232 -12.56 -11.44 -5.88
CA VAL A 232 -11.17 -11.90 -5.61
C VAL A 232 -11.18 -13.07 -4.64
N ALA A 233 -11.88 -12.94 -3.52
CA ALA A 233 -11.93 -13.98 -2.48
C ALA A 233 -12.47 -15.31 -3.02
N ALA A 234 -13.40 -15.25 -4.00
CA ALA A 234 -13.97 -16.47 -4.61
C ALA A 234 -13.04 -17.14 -5.62
N ILE A 235 -12.05 -16.41 -6.16
CA ILE A 235 -11.20 -16.88 -7.28
C ILE A 235 -9.78 -17.21 -6.81
N THR A 236 -9.22 -16.41 -5.88
CA THR A 236 -7.80 -16.51 -5.53
C THR A 236 -7.49 -17.82 -4.79
N ASP A 237 -6.34 -18.40 -5.14
CA ASP A 237 -5.75 -19.54 -4.41
C ASP A 237 -4.57 -19.10 -3.53
N ALA A 238 -4.31 -17.80 -3.46
CA ALA A 238 -3.24 -17.20 -2.68
C ALA A 238 -3.81 -16.39 -1.49
N PRO A 239 -3.01 -16.06 -0.48
CA PRO A 239 -3.46 -15.20 0.61
C PRO A 239 -4.02 -13.86 0.11
N ILE A 240 -5.15 -13.42 0.67
CA ILE A 240 -5.75 -12.11 0.36
C ILE A 240 -4.95 -11.04 1.11
N VAL A 241 -4.50 -10.03 0.40
CA VAL A 241 -3.61 -9.00 0.97
C VAL A 241 -4.23 -7.60 0.76
N ALA A 242 -4.32 -6.84 1.85
CA ALA A 242 -4.53 -5.39 1.77
C ALA A 242 -3.20 -4.73 2.14
N THR A 243 -2.49 -4.19 1.15
CA THR A 243 -1.14 -3.67 1.40
C THR A 243 -1.17 -2.44 2.31
N HIS A 244 -2.25 -1.62 2.24
CA HIS A 244 -2.36 -0.38 2.99
C HIS A 244 -3.84 -0.05 3.24
N SER A 245 -4.40 -0.56 4.34
CA SER A 245 -5.80 -0.32 4.73
C SER A 245 -5.94 -0.22 6.24
N CYS A 246 -7.05 0.36 6.70
CA CYS A 246 -7.39 0.48 8.12
C CYS A 246 -8.70 -0.27 8.42
N VAL A 247 -9.29 -0.04 9.59
CA VAL A 247 -10.46 -0.76 10.10
C VAL A 247 -11.71 0.10 9.96
N HIS A 248 -12.70 -0.36 9.20
CA HIS A 248 -13.96 0.35 8.98
C HIS A 248 -14.76 0.57 10.28
N ALA A 249 -14.72 -0.38 11.20
CA ALA A 249 -15.42 -0.26 12.47
C ALA A 249 -14.91 0.89 13.34
N LEU A 250 -13.66 1.30 13.15
CA LEU A 250 -13.05 2.41 13.90
C LEU A 250 -13.15 3.75 13.14
N CYS A 251 -13.07 3.68 11.82
CA CYS A 251 -13.21 4.87 10.98
C CYS A 251 -14.00 4.46 9.72
N PRO A 252 -15.31 4.79 9.65
CA PRO A 252 -16.20 4.23 8.62
C PRO A 252 -16.08 4.96 7.27
N VAL A 253 -14.97 4.75 6.59
CA VAL A 253 -14.74 5.24 5.23
C VAL A 253 -14.62 4.05 4.27
N PRO A 254 -14.99 4.18 2.97
CA PRO A 254 -14.95 3.05 2.04
C PRO A 254 -13.57 2.42 1.85
N ARG A 255 -12.50 3.18 2.09
CA ARG A 255 -11.11 2.70 1.98
C ARG A 255 -10.73 1.68 3.05
N ASN A 256 -11.51 1.64 4.16
CA ASN A 256 -11.24 0.77 5.31
C ASN A 256 -12.00 -0.54 5.21
N LEU A 257 -11.37 -1.60 5.72
CA LEU A 257 -11.88 -2.98 5.63
C LEU A 257 -12.99 -3.21 6.66
N THR A 258 -14.09 -3.78 6.19
CA THR A 258 -15.20 -4.21 7.05
C THR A 258 -14.80 -5.50 7.79
N ASP A 259 -15.50 -5.80 8.87
CA ASP A 259 -15.27 -7.03 9.66
C ASP A 259 -15.34 -8.30 8.81
N LYS A 260 -16.28 -8.37 7.87
CA LYS A 260 -16.43 -9.53 6.98
C LYS A 260 -15.21 -9.69 6.07
N GLN A 261 -14.68 -8.56 5.56
CA GLN A 261 -13.46 -8.59 4.73
C GLN A 261 -12.25 -9.03 5.57
N LEU A 262 -12.16 -8.55 6.81
CA LEU A 262 -11.09 -8.98 7.74
C LEU A 262 -11.18 -10.49 8.00
N ASP A 263 -12.39 -11.03 8.21
CA ASP A 263 -12.58 -12.48 8.41
C ASP A 263 -12.09 -13.27 7.18
N ALA A 264 -12.41 -12.80 5.96
CA ALA A 264 -11.94 -13.47 4.74
C ALA A 264 -10.40 -13.41 4.60
N ILE A 265 -9.78 -12.28 4.97
CA ILE A 265 -8.31 -12.15 5.00
C ILE A 265 -7.72 -13.16 6.00
N LYS A 266 -8.32 -13.29 7.17
CA LYS A 266 -7.94 -14.29 8.19
C LYS A 266 -8.03 -15.72 7.63
N ASP A 267 -9.15 -16.04 7.00
CA ASP A 267 -9.42 -17.41 6.49
C ASP A 267 -8.47 -17.80 5.36
N SER A 268 -8.03 -16.83 4.55
CA SER A 268 -7.03 -17.03 3.49
C SER A 268 -5.58 -17.03 4.01
N ASP A 269 -5.38 -16.82 5.31
CA ASP A 269 -4.06 -16.60 5.94
C ASP A 269 -3.31 -15.42 5.31
N GLY A 270 -4.05 -14.34 5.02
CA GLY A 270 -3.57 -13.13 4.39
C GLY A 270 -2.85 -12.16 5.33
N ILE A 271 -2.89 -10.86 4.98
CA ILE A 271 -2.29 -9.81 5.80
C ILE A 271 -2.99 -8.47 5.53
N VAL A 272 -3.03 -7.61 6.54
CA VAL A 272 -3.40 -6.20 6.42
C VAL A 272 -2.19 -5.36 6.84
N GLY A 273 -1.70 -4.51 5.93
CA GLY A 273 -0.74 -3.45 6.24
C GLY A 273 -1.51 -2.23 6.73
N LEU A 274 -1.24 -1.78 7.96
CA LEU A 274 -1.90 -0.58 8.50
C LEU A 274 -1.50 0.66 7.68
N ASN A 275 -2.49 1.34 7.11
CA ASN A 275 -2.28 2.61 6.40
C ASN A 275 -2.14 3.74 7.42
N PHE A 276 -1.24 4.71 7.16
CA PHE A 276 -1.00 5.85 8.05
C PHE A 276 -1.80 7.11 7.66
N ALA A 277 -2.64 7.04 6.62
CA ALA A 277 -3.47 8.17 6.22
C ALA A 277 -4.32 8.66 7.39
N VAL A 278 -4.18 9.93 7.77
CA VAL A 278 -4.92 10.51 8.91
C VAL A 278 -6.44 10.38 8.71
N SER A 279 -6.91 10.47 7.46
CA SER A 279 -8.34 10.37 7.11
C SER A 279 -8.90 8.95 7.21
N PHE A 280 -8.03 7.92 7.29
CA PHE A 280 -8.45 6.52 7.45
C PHE A 280 -8.26 6.04 8.90
N LEU A 281 -7.41 6.73 9.66
CA LEU A 281 -7.17 6.43 11.07
C LEU A 281 -8.25 7.00 11.99
N SER A 282 -8.81 8.17 11.62
CA SER A 282 -9.77 8.86 12.48
C SER A 282 -10.78 9.66 11.65
N GLU A 283 -12.05 9.65 12.09
CA GLU A 283 -13.08 10.50 11.49
C GLU A 283 -12.74 11.99 11.60
N ARG A 284 -11.89 12.37 12.58
CA ARG A 284 -11.40 13.74 12.76
C ARG A 284 -10.23 14.05 11.82
N GLY A 285 -9.66 13.03 11.18
CA GLY A 285 -8.51 13.21 10.29
C GLY A 285 -7.34 13.87 11.01
N ALA A 286 -6.71 14.85 10.36
CA ALA A 286 -5.56 15.56 10.91
C ALA A 286 -5.86 16.36 12.19
N GLU A 287 -7.13 16.60 12.51
CA GLU A 287 -7.54 17.31 13.74
C GLU A 287 -7.61 16.41 14.98
N ASP A 288 -7.35 15.11 14.82
CA ASP A 288 -7.35 14.19 15.95
C ASP A 288 -6.12 14.46 16.82
N PRO A 289 -6.29 14.70 18.13
CA PRO A 289 -5.16 15.02 19.00
C PRO A 289 -4.27 13.82 19.33
N ASP A 290 -4.71 12.59 19.04
CA ASP A 290 -3.96 11.38 19.38
C ASP A 290 -3.94 10.36 18.22
N LEU A 291 -3.38 10.79 17.10
CA LEU A 291 -3.24 9.90 15.94
C LEU A 291 -2.31 8.71 16.20
N LEU A 292 -1.33 8.84 17.09
CA LEU A 292 -0.49 7.69 17.46
C LEU A 292 -1.32 6.65 18.24
N GLY A 293 -2.15 7.09 19.16
CA GLY A 293 -3.10 6.20 19.85
C GLY A 293 -4.09 5.57 18.87
N ALA A 294 -4.58 6.32 17.88
CA ALA A 294 -5.46 5.78 16.83
C ALA A 294 -4.75 4.66 16.04
N MET A 295 -3.47 4.84 15.68
CA MET A 295 -2.70 3.78 15.01
C MET A 295 -2.62 2.50 15.86
N VAL A 296 -2.34 2.66 17.17
CA VAL A 296 -2.29 1.53 18.12
C VAL A 296 -3.68 0.85 18.19
N MET A 297 -4.76 1.61 18.28
CA MET A 297 -6.13 1.07 18.32
C MET A 297 -6.48 0.25 17.07
N HIS A 298 -6.08 0.73 15.89
CA HIS A 298 -6.28 -0.02 14.64
C HIS A 298 -5.50 -1.33 14.65
N ILE A 299 -4.25 -1.32 15.13
CA ILE A 299 -3.42 -2.53 15.24
C ILE A 299 -4.06 -3.51 16.24
N ASP A 300 -4.52 -3.02 17.40
CA ASP A 300 -5.21 -3.87 18.40
C ASP A 300 -6.44 -4.55 17.80
N TYR A 301 -7.27 -3.78 17.12
CA TYR A 301 -8.49 -4.31 16.49
C TYR A 301 -8.14 -5.39 15.47
N LEU A 302 -7.15 -5.12 14.60
CA LEU A 302 -6.69 -6.09 13.62
C LEU A 302 -6.15 -7.34 14.31
N VAL A 303 -5.29 -7.19 15.30
CA VAL A 303 -4.70 -8.33 16.04
C VAL A 303 -5.79 -9.15 16.74
N GLU A 304 -6.74 -8.50 17.39
CA GLU A 304 -7.85 -9.19 18.05
C GLU A 304 -8.72 -9.96 17.04
N ARG A 305 -8.99 -9.36 15.87
CA ARG A 305 -9.88 -9.93 14.86
C ARG A 305 -9.23 -11.03 14.03
N ILE A 306 -8.05 -10.75 13.48
CA ILE A 306 -7.42 -11.65 12.49
C ILE A 306 -6.14 -12.34 13.02
N GLY A 307 -5.69 -12.00 14.22
CA GLY A 307 -4.51 -12.57 14.84
C GLY A 307 -3.22 -11.86 14.49
N ILE A 308 -2.26 -11.89 15.41
CA ILE A 308 -0.97 -11.18 15.32
C ILE A 308 -0.17 -11.54 14.06
N ASP A 309 -0.37 -12.74 13.51
CA ASP A 309 0.38 -13.23 12.35
C ASP A 309 -0.08 -12.61 11.01
N ARG A 310 -1.15 -11.79 11.02
CA ARG A 310 -1.78 -11.27 9.80
C ARG A 310 -1.85 -9.74 9.76
N VAL A 311 -1.03 -9.06 10.57
CA VAL A 311 -0.98 -7.61 10.64
C VAL A 311 0.44 -7.13 10.35
N GLY A 312 0.58 -6.04 9.60
CA GLY A 312 1.86 -5.42 9.27
C GLY A 312 1.66 -3.92 9.07
N PHE A 313 2.63 -3.28 8.44
CA PHE A 313 2.57 -1.85 8.12
C PHE A 313 2.47 -1.65 6.61
N GLY A 314 1.76 -0.61 6.20
CA GLY A 314 1.65 -0.16 4.82
C GLY A 314 1.45 1.35 4.86
N SER A 315 2.53 2.09 5.06
CA SER A 315 2.52 3.47 5.52
C SER A 315 1.84 4.46 4.59
N ASP A 316 1.86 4.20 3.30
CA ASP A 316 1.38 5.14 2.29
C ASP A 316 2.25 6.41 2.26
N PHE A 317 3.55 6.27 2.57
CA PHE A 317 4.51 7.38 2.52
C PHE A 317 4.56 7.97 1.12
N ASP A 318 4.57 9.29 1.05
CA ASP A 318 4.56 10.09 -0.19
C ASP A 318 3.23 10.06 -0.95
N GLY A 319 2.24 9.22 -0.54
CA GLY A 319 0.91 9.15 -1.18
C GLY A 319 -0.18 9.89 -0.43
N THR A 320 -0.01 10.11 0.89
CA THR A 320 -1.07 10.67 1.72
C THR A 320 -0.52 11.59 2.81
N ARG A 321 -1.44 12.27 3.52
CA ARG A 321 -1.07 12.99 4.75
C ARG A 321 -1.02 12.00 5.91
N ILE A 322 0.14 11.89 6.54
CA ILE A 322 0.38 11.00 7.69
C ILE A 322 0.41 11.81 9.00
N PRO A 323 0.30 11.14 10.18
CA PRO A 323 0.36 11.86 11.46
C PRO A 323 1.67 12.63 11.65
N ASP A 324 1.58 13.88 12.06
CA ASP A 324 2.76 14.72 12.34
C ASP A 324 3.70 14.08 13.38
N VAL A 325 3.14 13.26 14.28
CA VAL A 325 3.90 12.54 15.30
C VAL A 325 4.82 11.47 14.68
N ILE A 326 4.47 10.95 13.51
CA ILE A 326 5.29 10.01 12.72
C ILE A 326 6.26 10.79 11.83
N LYS A 327 5.77 11.83 11.15
CA LYS A 327 6.53 12.75 10.31
C LYS A 327 7.03 12.13 8.99
N ASP A 328 7.76 11.02 9.04
CA ASP A 328 8.38 10.35 7.89
C ASP A 328 8.87 8.95 8.32
N ALA A 329 9.66 8.29 7.48
CA ALA A 329 10.16 6.93 7.76
C ALA A 329 10.93 6.82 9.09
N THR A 330 11.50 7.92 9.60
CA THR A 330 12.20 7.93 10.91
C THR A 330 11.24 7.77 12.09
N GLY A 331 9.93 7.85 11.86
CA GLY A 331 8.91 7.68 12.90
C GLY A 331 8.61 6.24 13.29
N TYR A 332 9.04 5.25 12.51
CA TYR A 332 8.79 3.84 12.85
C TYR A 332 9.26 3.45 14.28
N PRO A 333 10.46 3.84 14.73
CA PRO A 333 10.85 3.53 16.11
C PRO A 333 9.90 4.09 17.16
N LYS A 334 9.26 5.23 16.90
CA LYS A 334 8.27 5.82 17.82
C LYS A 334 7.00 4.96 17.88
N LEU A 335 6.52 4.52 16.71
CA LEU A 335 5.34 3.62 16.65
C LEU A 335 5.66 2.29 17.36
N MET A 336 6.83 1.70 17.09
CA MET A 336 7.24 0.45 17.74
C MET A 336 7.33 0.61 19.27
N ALA A 337 7.85 1.75 19.74
CA ALA A 337 7.93 2.05 21.17
C ALA A 337 6.52 2.21 21.78
N ALA A 338 5.58 2.84 21.07
CA ALA A 338 4.20 2.97 21.53
C ALA A 338 3.52 1.59 21.66
N LEU A 339 3.71 0.72 20.66
CA LEU A 339 3.18 -0.65 20.67
C LEU A 339 3.79 -1.45 21.85
N GLN A 340 5.10 -1.32 22.07
CA GLN A 340 5.78 -1.99 23.20
C GLN A 340 5.21 -1.50 24.53
N GLN A 341 5.04 -0.19 24.70
CA GLN A 341 4.45 0.41 25.90
C GLN A 341 2.99 -0.04 26.11
N HIS A 342 2.28 -0.26 25.00
CA HIS A 342 0.89 -0.73 25.03
C HIS A 342 0.78 -2.21 25.46
N GLY A 343 1.88 -2.98 25.36
CA GLY A 343 1.91 -4.36 25.87
C GLY A 343 2.34 -5.42 24.85
N TYR A 344 2.66 -5.05 23.63
CA TYR A 344 3.17 -6.01 22.63
C TYR A 344 4.58 -6.46 23.03
N ASP A 345 4.79 -7.76 23.10
CA ASP A 345 6.11 -8.33 23.38
C ASP A 345 7.02 -8.26 22.13
N GLU A 346 8.30 -8.54 22.33
CA GLU A 346 9.31 -8.44 21.27
C GLU A 346 9.00 -9.35 20.06
N GLU A 347 8.49 -10.55 20.31
CA GLU A 347 8.13 -11.50 19.26
C GLU A 347 6.96 -10.95 18.40
N SER A 348 5.93 -10.44 19.05
CA SER A 348 4.80 -9.79 18.38
C SER A 348 5.24 -8.58 17.55
N LEU A 349 6.14 -7.76 18.11
CA LEU A 349 6.68 -6.61 17.40
C LEU A 349 7.47 -7.03 16.15
N HIS A 350 8.26 -8.11 16.22
CA HIS A 350 8.96 -8.63 15.03
C HIS A 350 7.97 -9.18 13.99
N LYS A 351 6.85 -9.76 14.43
CA LYS A 351 5.80 -10.22 13.51
C LYS A 351 5.21 -9.03 12.76
N LEU A 352 4.77 -8.00 13.47
CA LEU A 352 4.22 -6.76 12.88
C LEU A 352 5.24 -6.09 11.96
N ALA A 353 6.51 -6.06 12.37
CA ALA A 353 7.57 -5.35 11.68
C ALA A 353 7.91 -5.98 10.31
N TYR A 354 8.12 -7.30 10.25
CA TYR A 354 8.57 -7.91 9.00
C TYR A 354 8.16 -9.37 8.78
N LYS A 355 8.05 -10.20 9.86
CA LYS A 355 7.87 -11.65 9.69
C LYS A 355 6.58 -11.96 8.93
N ASN A 356 5.51 -11.21 9.22
CA ASN A 356 4.20 -11.44 8.60
C ASN A 356 4.23 -11.13 7.09
N TRP A 357 4.86 -10.01 6.70
CA TRP A 357 5.06 -9.69 5.28
C TRP A 357 5.88 -10.77 4.58
N ARG A 358 7.03 -11.14 5.18
CA ARG A 358 7.88 -12.18 4.61
C ARG A 358 7.12 -13.50 4.42
N ARG A 359 6.29 -13.89 5.41
CA ARG A 359 5.45 -15.10 5.35
C ARG A 359 4.50 -15.06 4.16
N VAL A 360 3.80 -13.95 3.96
CA VAL A 360 2.83 -13.84 2.87
C VAL A 360 3.52 -13.84 1.51
N LEU A 361 4.66 -13.15 1.38
CA LEU A 361 5.46 -13.17 0.15
C LEU A 361 5.93 -14.59 -0.17
N GLN A 362 6.38 -15.33 0.84
CA GLN A 362 6.80 -16.75 0.68
C GLN A 362 5.67 -17.64 0.18
N LYS A 363 4.42 -17.37 0.61
CA LYS A 363 3.25 -18.14 0.20
C LYS A 363 2.76 -17.77 -1.20
N THR A 364 3.07 -16.56 -1.65
CA THR A 364 2.51 -16.01 -2.90
C THR A 364 3.47 -16.13 -4.08
N TRP A 365 4.73 -15.72 -3.88
CA TRP A 365 5.70 -15.63 -4.98
C TRP A 365 6.15 -17.03 -5.43
N ARG A 366 6.26 -17.21 -6.74
CA ARG A 366 6.85 -18.41 -7.33
C ARG A 366 8.37 -18.21 -7.40
N ASN A 367 9.15 -19.19 -6.94
CA ASN A 367 10.61 -19.15 -6.98
C ASN A 367 11.12 -19.54 -8.38
#